data_9e99ecf3bb6c4d7485e36d9b51632b16
#
_entry.id   9e99ecf3bb6c4d7485e36d9b51632b16
#
_cell.length_a   1.000
_cell.length_b   1.000
_cell.length_c   1.000
_cell.angle_alpha   90.00
_cell.angle_beta   90.00
_cell.angle_gamma   90.00
#
_symmetry.space_group_name_H-M   'P 1'
#
loop_
_entity.id
_entity.type
_entity.pdbx_description
1 polymer ?
#
loop_
_entity_poly.entity_id
_entity_poly.type
_entity_poly.pdbx_seq_one_letter_code
_entity_poly.pdbx_strand_id
1 'polypeptide(L)'
;MNCVVIPAYRAAGSILSVIEAVGPEIELIVVVDDGCPEGTGVVVANRCSDPRVVTLMHDANQGVGGAFLTGMRYAIVRGADIIIKVDADGQMDPAQVPALIHPIASGQADYVKGDRFFFLTNSASMPPVRRFGNLALSFLAKLSSGYWTIMDPTNGFFAIHARVAELLDDERIAKRFFFETDLLFHLGLIRAKVVEFPMRASYGNEVSNLRVSHQLGPFLAGHMRNTTRRILYRYFFRDLSLASLQLVAGGVLFLFGLVFGLYHWWAAPPDQLVPTGTIMIAALTFLMGFQLVLSFLNYDISASPREPLHPFLKGWQAKAADEGRNAAASYVAPERVRREA
;
A
#
# COMPACT_ATOMS: atom_id res chain seq x y z
N MET A 1 10.95 -13.65 15.49
CA MET A 1 9.55 -14.14 15.62
C MET A 1 8.72 -13.63 14.45
N ASN A 2 8.00 -14.50 13.75
CA ASN A 2 7.11 -14.13 12.65
C ASN A 2 5.67 -14.10 13.16
N CYS A 3 4.93 -13.08 12.78
CA CYS A 3 3.55 -12.86 13.21
C CYS A 3 2.62 -12.71 12.00
N VAL A 4 1.50 -13.45 12.01
CA VAL A 4 0.40 -13.21 11.07
C VAL A 4 -0.66 -12.35 11.77
N VAL A 5 -1.11 -11.29 11.09
CA VAL A 5 -2.23 -10.45 11.49
C VAL A 5 -3.40 -10.71 10.54
N ILE A 6 -4.54 -11.07 11.09
CA ILE A 6 -5.76 -11.38 10.35
C ILE A 6 -6.85 -10.36 10.73
N PRO A 7 -7.06 -9.30 9.93
CA PRO A 7 -8.22 -8.45 10.07
C PRO A 7 -9.50 -9.24 9.78
N ALA A 8 -10.45 -9.25 10.71
CA ALA A 8 -11.64 -10.08 10.62
C ALA A 8 -12.93 -9.25 10.74
N TYR A 9 -13.76 -9.31 9.70
CA TYR A 9 -15.09 -8.71 9.68
C TYR A 9 -16.02 -9.53 8.79
N ARG A 10 -17.10 -10.07 9.36
CA ARG A 10 -18.04 -11.00 8.70
C ARG A 10 -17.36 -12.23 8.07
N ALA A 11 -16.46 -12.84 8.84
CA ALA A 11 -15.67 -13.98 8.41
C ALA A 11 -15.81 -15.19 9.35
N ALA A 12 -16.92 -15.28 10.10
CA ALA A 12 -17.15 -16.37 11.06
C ALA A 12 -17.13 -17.77 10.43
N GLY A 13 -17.46 -17.86 9.12
CA GLY A 13 -17.47 -19.13 8.38
C GLY A 13 -16.09 -19.58 7.87
N SER A 14 -15.15 -18.66 7.66
CA SER A 14 -13.83 -18.93 7.04
C SER A 14 -12.65 -18.81 8.00
N ILE A 15 -12.79 -18.05 9.07
CA ILE A 15 -11.67 -17.66 9.94
C ILE A 15 -10.92 -18.85 10.53
N LEU A 16 -11.60 -19.91 10.97
CA LEU A 16 -10.97 -21.09 11.57
C LEU A 16 -10.13 -21.84 10.55
N SER A 17 -10.63 -22.04 9.34
CA SER A 17 -9.87 -22.70 8.27
C SER A 17 -8.64 -21.88 7.83
N VAL A 18 -8.73 -20.54 7.84
CA VAL A 18 -7.59 -19.66 7.58
C VAL A 18 -6.52 -19.82 8.67
N ILE A 19 -6.92 -19.84 9.95
CA ILE A 19 -5.99 -20.05 11.07
C ILE A 19 -5.32 -21.41 10.98
N GLU A 20 -6.08 -22.48 10.73
CA GLU A 20 -5.57 -23.86 10.62
C GLU A 20 -4.57 -24.02 9.46
N ALA A 21 -4.73 -23.26 8.39
CA ALA A 21 -3.83 -23.27 7.24
C ALA A 21 -2.51 -22.51 7.48
N VAL A 22 -2.39 -21.73 8.56
CA VAL A 22 -1.14 -21.00 8.90
C VAL A 22 -0.07 -21.99 9.36
N GLY A 23 1.06 -22.01 8.65
CA GLY A 23 2.17 -22.93 8.86
C GLY A 23 2.91 -22.74 10.20
N PRO A 24 3.81 -23.69 10.52
CA PRO A 24 4.57 -23.68 11.78
C PRO A 24 5.67 -22.61 11.83
N GLU A 25 6.00 -21.96 10.71
CA GLU A 25 6.94 -20.84 10.64
C GLU A 25 6.40 -19.56 11.30
N ILE A 26 5.14 -19.57 11.70
CA ILE A 26 4.47 -18.48 12.40
C ILE A 26 4.36 -18.80 13.88
N GLU A 27 4.94 -17.97 14.71
CA GLU A 27 4.93 -18.12 16.17
C GLU A 27 3.81 -17.35 16.87
N LEU A 28 3.20 -16.35 16.19
CA LEU A 28 2.09 -15.56 16.72
C LEU A 28 1.04 -15.31 15.64
N ILE A 29 -0.22 -15.54 15.95
CA ILE A 29 -1.37 -15.22 15.08
C ILE A 29 -2.27 -14.22 15.81
N VAL A 30 -2.40 -13.03 15.29
CA VAL A 30 -3.23 -11.96 15.86
C VAL A 30 -4.48 -11.81 15.01
N VAL A 31 -5.62 -12.24 15.52
CA VAL A 31 -6.92 -12.01 14.89
C VAL A 31 -7.50 -10.72 15.46
N VAL A 32 -7.82 -9.76 14.60
CA VAL A 32 -8.43 -8.50 15.01
C VAL A 32 -9.88 -8.46 14.51
N ASP A 33 -10.82 -8.67 15.42
CA ASP A 33 -12.25 -8.49 15.14
C ASP A 33 -12.57 -7.00 15.04
N ASP A 34 -12.94 -6.56 13.86
CA ASP A 34 -13.18 -5.13 13.56
C ASP A 34 -14.64 -4.71 13.84
N GLY A 35 -15.10 -4.96 15.06
CA GLY A 35 -16.49 -4.68 15.47
C GLY A 35 -17.50 -5.49 14.65
N CYS A 36 -17.23 -6.79 14.49
CA CYS A 36 -18.00 -7.68 13.64
C CYS A 36 -19.36 -8.01 14.22
N PRO A 37 -20.48 -7.71 13.53
CA PRO A 37 -21.82 -8.02 14.03
C PRO A 37 -22.09 -9.54 14.13
N GLU A 38 -21.32 -10.37 13.42
CA GLU A 38 -21.43 -11.83 13.46
C GLU A 38 -20.53 -12.45 14.55
N GLY A 39 -19.79 -11.63 15.31
CA GLY A 39 -18.95 -12.07 16.41
C GLY A 39 -17.81 -13.00 15.96
N THR A 40 -17.13 -12.69 14.85
CA THR A 40 -16.02 -13.51 14.34
C THR A 40 -14.96 -13.76 15.40
N GLY A 41 -14.57 -12.73 16.17
CA GLY A 41 -13.61 -12.89 17.28
C GLY A 41 -14.10 -13.80 18.40
N VAL A 42 -15.41 -13.80 18.69
CA VAL A 42 -16.03 -14.71 19.67
C VAL A 42 -15.96 -16.16 19.17
N VAL A 43 -16.16 -16.38 17.85
CA VAL A 43 -16.00 -17.73 17.25
C VAL A 43 -14.57 -18.22 17.44
N VAL A 44 -13.56 -17.37 17.17
CA VAL A 44 -12.16 -17.71 17.38
C VAL A 44 -11.87 -18.02 18.85
N ALA A 45 -12.29 -17.15 19.77
CA ALA A 45 -12.04 -17.31 21.21
C ALA A 45 -12.65 -18.61 21.77
N ASN A 46 -13.82 -19.04 21.26
CA ASN A 46 -14.53 -20.22 21.76
C ASN A 46 -14.12 -21.54 21.08
N ARG A 47 -13.68 -21.50 19.81
CA ARG A 47 -13.47 -22.71 19.01
C ARG A 47 -12.02 -22.96 18.62
N CYS A 48 -11.15 -21.92 18.63
CA CYS A 48 -9.75 -22.10 18.29
C CYS A 48 -8.97 -22.57 19.52
N SER A 49 -8.27 -23.71 19.38
CA SER A 49 -7.40 -24.27 20.42
C SER A 49 -5.92 -24.01 20.16
N ASP A 50 -5.55 -23.37 19.05
CA ASP A 50 -4.17 -23.07 18.70
C ASP A 50 -3.56 -22.05 19.70
N PRO A 51 -2.51 -22.43 20.45
CA PRO A 51 -1.91 -21.58 21.47
C PRO A 51 -1.23 -20.32 20.91
N ARG A 52 -0.97 -20.28 19.59
CA ARG A 52 -0.37 -19.13 18.90
C ARG A 52 -1.37 -17.97 18.71
N VAL A 53 -2.67 -18.25 18.87
CA VAL A 53 -3.73 -17.30 18.51
C VAL A 53 -4.04 -16.36 19.66
N VAL A 54 -4.05 -15.08 19.34
CA VAL A 54 -4.54 -13.98 20.20
C VAL A 54 -5.64 -13.24 19.46
N THR A 55 -6.75 -12.98 20.12
CA THR A 55 -7.88 -12.22 19.54
C THR A 55 -7.94 -10.84 20.17
N LEU A 56 -7.95 -9.80 19.35
CA LEU A 56 -8.21 -8.42 19.73
C LEU A 56 -9.60 -8.02 19.22
N MET A 57 -10.28 -7.17 19.97
CA MET A 57 -11.65 -6.75 19.65
C MET A 57 -11.71 -5.23 19.53
N HIS A 58 -12.30 -4.71 18.44
CA HIS A 58 -12.65 -3.32 18.31
C HIS A 58 -14.11 -3.09 18.74
N ASP A 59 -14.39 -1.99 19.42
CA ASP A 59 -15.75 -1.59 19.77
C ASP A 59 -16.59 -1.20 18.55
N ALA A 60 -15.94 -0.71 17.49
CA ALA A 60 -16.58 -0.29 16.24
C ALA A 60 -15.68 -0.55 15.03
N ASN A 61 -16.30 -0.75 13.87
CA ASN A 61 -15.60 -1.00 12.61
C ASN A 61 -14.73 0.18 12.18
N GLN A 62 -13.42 -0.01 12.17
CA GLN A 62 -12.40 0.94 11.71
C GLN A 62 -11.97 0.71 10.26
N GLY A 63 -12.29 -0.44 9.69
CA GLY A 63 -11.87 -0.90 8.36
C GLY A 63 -10.63 -1.79 8.40
N VAL A 64 -10.38 -2.50 7.29
CA VAL A 64 -9.32 -3.50 7.17
C VAL A 64 -7.93 -2.96 7.55
N GLY A 65 -7.63 -1.72 7.17
CA GLY A 65 -6.39 -1.05 7.54
C GLY A 65 -6.33 -0.74 9.03
N GLY A 66 -7.42 -0.27 9.64
CA GLY A 66 -7.48 -0.01 11.07
C GLY A 66 -7.23 -1.28 11.88
N ALA A 67 -7.88 -2.37 11.52
CA ALA A 67 -7.68 -3.67 12.15
C ALA A 67 -6.25 -4.18 11.98
N PHE A 68 -5.69 -4.08 10.77
CA PHE A 68 -4.30 -4.47 10.54
C PHE A 68 -3.31 -3.64 11.38
N LEU A 69 -3.47 -2.30 11.41
CA LEU A 69 -2.58 -1.42 12.18
C LEU A 69 -2.64 -1.74 13.69
N THR A 70 -3.82 -2.07 14.23
CA THR A 70 -3.95 -2.52 15.62
C THR A 70 -3.19 -3.83 15.86
N GLY A 71 -3.37 -4.83 14.99
CA GLY A 71 -2.66 -6.10 15.09
C GLY A 71 -1.14 -5.94 14.90
N MET A 72 -0.71 -5.07 14.00
CA MET A 72 0.69 -4.74 13.73
C MET A 72 1.36 -4.14 14.97
N ARG A 73 0.73 -3.15 15.62
CA ARG A 73 1.23 -2.56 16.87
C ARG A 73 1.38 -3.63 17.96
N TYR A 74 0.35 -4.48 18.13
CA TYR A 74 0.40 -5.58 19.08
C TYR A 74 1.56 -6.53 18.79
N ALA A 75 1.75 -6.93 17.53
CA ALA A 75 2.84 -7.79 17.10
C ALA A 75 4.22 -7.20 17.40
N ILE A 76 4.40 -5.89 17.12
CA ILE A 76 5.65 -5.16 17.43
C ILE A 76 5.96 -5.20 18.94
N VAL A 77 4.97 -4.93 19.77
CA VAL A 77 5.13 -4.97 21.25
C VAL A 77 5.47 -6.37 21.75
N ARG A 78 4.94 -7.40 21.08
CA ARG A 78 5.25 -8.82 21.38
C ARG A 78 6.61 -9.26 20.81
N GLY A 79 7.35 -8.37 20.15
CA GLY A 79 8.70 -8.62 19.63
C GLY A 79 8.72 -9.35 18.28
N ALA A 80 7.70 -9.16 17.45
CA ALA A 80 7.73 -9.66 16.07
C ALA A 80 8.84 -8.98 15.26
N ASP A 81 9.53 -9.75 14.42
CA ASP A 81 10.50 -9.25 13.44
C ASP A 81 9.85 -9.03 12.08
N ILE A 82 8.97 -9.96 11.67
CA ILE A 82 8.25 -9.90 10.41
C ILE A 82 6.75 -10.05 10.68
N ILE A 83 5.96 -9.15 10.12
CA ILE A 83 4.51 -9.08 10.30
C ILE A 83 3.86 -9.29 8.94
N ILE A 84 3.00 -10.29 8.86
CA ILE A 84 2.32 -10.72 7.63
C ILE A 84 0.83 -10.41 7.75
N LYS A 85 0.24 -9.78 6.72
CA LYS A 85 -1.22 -9.63 6.62
C LYS A 85 -1.80 -10.76 5.79
N VAL A 86 -2.79 -11.43 6.36
CA VAL A 86 -3.62 -12.44 5.70
C VAL A 86 -5.09 -12.04 5.91
N ASP A 87 -5.88 -12.03 4.84
CA ASP A 87 -7.31 -11.72 4.94
C ASP A 87 -8.11 -12.95 5.44
N ALA A 88 -9.16 -12.70 6.21
CA ALA A 88 -9.97 -13.72 6.87
C ALA A 88 -10.93 -14.48 5.93
N ASP A 89 -11.00 -14.10 4.63
CA ASP A 89 -11.93 -14.64 3.63
C ASP A 89 -11.49 -15.97 2.98
N GLY A 90 -10.23 -16.38 3.23
CA GLY A 90 -9.66 -17.61 2.67
C GLY A 90 -9.24 -17.51 1.20
N GLN A 91 -9.23 -16.32 0.59
CA GLN A 91 -8.79 -16.14 -0.80
C GLN A 91 -7.26 -16.14 -0.94
N MET A 92 -6.55 -15.91 0.16
CA MET A 92 -5.10 -15.98 0.24
C MET A 92 -4.69 -17.34 0.76
N ASP A 93 -3.77 -17.99 0.06
CA ASP A 93 -3.23 -19.28 0.47
C ASP A 93 -2.10 -19.09 1.49
N PRO A 94 -2.31 -19.43 2.79
CA PRO A 94 -1.29 -19.27 3.81
C PRO A 94 -0.03 -20.12 3.56
N ALA A 95 -0.09 -21.17 2.75
CA ALA A 95 1.08 -21.93 2.34
C ALA A 95 2.12 -21.09 1.55
N GLN A 96 1.73 -19.91 1.04
CA GLN A 96 2.64 -18.97 0.37
C GLN A 96 3.32 -17.99 1.34
N VAL A 97 2.99 -18.00 2.62
CA VAL A 97 3.60 -17.13 3.66
C VAL A 97 5.13 -17.22 3.69
N PRO A 98 5.77 -18.40 3.59
CA PRO A 98 7.24 -18.48 3.53
C PRO A 98 7.87 -17.68 2.39
N ALA A 99 7.18 -17.54 1.26
CA ALA A 99 7.65 -16.75 0.12
C ALA A 99 7.63 -15.23 0.39
N LEU A 100 6.73 -14.76 1.26
CA LEU A 100 6.72 -13.37 1.74
C LEU A 100 7.81 -13.12 2.78
N ILE A 101 8.07 -14.09 3.65
CA ILE A 101 9.05 -13.98 4.74
C ILE A 101 10.48 -13.97 4.18
N HIS A 102 10.79 -14.86 3.26
CA HIS A 102 12.16 -15.12 2.82
C HIS A 102 12.93 -13.88 2.33
N PRO A 103 12.39 -13.00 1.46
CA PRO A 103 13.12 -11.82 1.02
C PRO A 103 13.40 -10.80 2.14
N ILE A 104 12.53 -10.75 3.15
CA ILE A 104 12.71 -9.87 4.32
C ILE A 104 13.77 -10.46 5.24
N ALA A 105 13.64 -11.72 5.61
CA ALA A 105 14.57 -12.41 6.51
C ALA A 105 16.00 -12.47 5.95
N SER A 106 16.14 -12.57 4.61
CA SER A 106 17.44 -12.56 3.92
C SER A 106 18.00 -11.15 3.68
N GLY A 107 17.33 -10.09 4.14
CA GLY A 107 17.82 -8.72 3.97
C GLY A 107 17.74 -8.21 2.54
N GLN A 108 16.81 -8.73 1.73
CA GLN A 108 16.64 -8.31 0.33
C GLN A 108 15.50 -7.30 0.16
N ALA A 109 14.54 -7.24 1.07
CA ALA A 109 13.40 -6.35 1.04
C ALA A 109 12.97 -5.93 2.44
N ASP A 110 12.30 -4.78 2.56
CA ASP A 110 11.65 -4.31 3.79
C ASP A 110 10.16 -4.70 3.83
N TYR A 111 9.58 -4.80 2.64
CA TYR A 111 8.18 -5.10 2.42
C TYR A 111 8.05 -5.99 1.19
N VAL A 112 7.29 -7.06 1.30
CA VAL A 112 7.02 -8.00 0.21
C VAL A 112 5.52 -8.11 0.03
N LYS A 113 5.06 -8.08 -1.20
CA LYS A 113 3.64 -8.07 -1.56
C LYS A 113 3.37 -9.09 -2.65
N GLY A 114 2.22 -9.76 -2.58
CA GLY A 114 1.79 -10.68 -3.63
C GLY A 114 1.35 -9.94 -4.89
N ASP A 115 1.70 -10.48 -6.06
CA ASP A 115 1.22 -10.04 -7.37
C ASP A 115 0.32 -11.10 -8.00
N ARG A 116 -0.99 -10.80 -8.05
CA ARG A 116 -2.02 -11.68 -8.67
C ARG A 116 -1.99 -11.62 -10.19
N PHE A 117 -1.37 -10.59 -10.77
CA PHE A 117 -1.35 -10.36 -12.21
C PHE A 117 -0.10 -10.94 -12.89
N PHE A 118 0.84 -11.46 -12.12
CA PHE A 118 2.10 -12.02 -12.66
C PHE A 118 1.85 -13.13 -13.68
N PHE A 119 0.90 -14.01 -13.42
CA PHE A 119 0.55 -15.07 -14.36
C PHE A 119 -0.52 -14.58 -15.35
N LEU A 120 -0.19 -14.62 -16.65
CA LEU A 120 -1.11 -14.21 -17.74
C LEU A 120 -2.45 -14.95 -17.71
N THR A 121 -2.45 -16.20 -17.24
CA THR A 121 -3.67 -17.00 -17.07
C THR A 121 -4.68 -16.36 -16.14
N ASN A 122 -4.22 -15.70 -15.08
CA ASN A 122 -5.10 -15.01 -14.11
C ASN A 122 -5.74 -13.77 -14.71
N SER A 123 -5.04 -13.08 -15.62
CA SER A 123 -5.53 -11.87 -16.26
C SER A 123 -6.40 -12.14 -17.49
N ALA A 124 -6.22 -13.29 -18.15
CA ALA A 124 -6.96 -13.67 -19.37
C ALA A 124 -8.46 -13.90 -19.11
N SER A 125 -8.82 -14.38 -17.91
CA SER A 125 -10.21 -14.64 -17.51
C SER A 125 -10.98 -13.37 -17.06
N MET A 126 -10.28 -12.22 -16.92
CA MET A 126 -10.91 -10.97 -16.47
C MET A 126 -11.63 -10.23 -17.58
N PRO A 127 -12.82 -9.64 -17.30
CA PRO A 127 -13.49 -8.74 -18.23
C PRO A 127 -12.59 -7.55 -18.63
N PRO A 128 -12.62 -7.08 -19.90
CA PRO A 128 -11.74 -6.01 -20.38
C PRO A 128 -11.82 -4.71 -19.54
N VAL A 129 -13.03 -4.33 -19.12
CA VAL A 129 -13.27 -3.15 -18.29
C VAL A 129 -12.53 -3.25 -16.94
N ARG A 130 -12.56 -4.42 -16.30
CA ARG A 130 -11.87 -4.67 -15.03
C ARG A 130 -10.35 -4.64 -15.21
N ARG A 131 -9.86 -5.20 -16.34
CA ARG A 131 -8.43 -5.19 -16.69
C ARG A 131 -7.93 -3.76 -16.88
N PHE A 132 -8.67 -2.92 -17.64
CA PHE A 132 -8.32 -1.52 -17.84
C PHE A 132 -8.36 -0.72 -16.53
N GLY A 133 -9.39 -0.94 -15.70
CA GLY A 133 -9.50 -0.31 -14.38
C GLY A 133 -8.32 -0.65 -13.46
N ASN A 134 -7.90 -1.92 -13.42
CA ASN A 134 -6.74 -2.34 -12.64
C ASN A 134 -5.43 -1.71 -13.16
N LEU A 135 -5.27 -1.61 -14.49
CA LEU A 135 -4.09 -0.96 -15.09
C LEU A 135 -4.04 0.53 -14.73
N ALA A 136 -5.17 1.22 -14.80
CA ALA A 136 -5.26 2.63 -14.41
C ALA A 136 -4.97 2.84 -12.93
N LEU A 137 -5.52 2.00 -12.04
CA LEU A 137 -5.22 2.02 -10.60
C LEU A 137 -3.76 1.73 -10.32
N SER A 138 -3.16 0.75 -11.01
CA SER A 138 -1.72 0.46 -10.90
C SER A 138 -0.87 1.67 -11.28
N PHE A 139 -1.21 2.34 -12.39
CA PHE A 139 -0.50 3.54 -12.82
C PHE A 139 -0.62 4.70 -11.80
N LEU A 140 -1.81 4.95 -11.28
CA LEU A 140 -2.03 5.96 -10.23
C LEU A 140 -1.25 5.64 -8.95
N ALA A 141 -1.21 4.35 -8.58
CA ALA A 141 -0.44 3.91 -7.42
C ALA A 141 1.07 4.10 -7.62
N LYS A 142 1.60 3.84 -8.82
CA LYS A 142 3.00 4.12 -9.19
C LYS A 142 3.32 5.60 -9.04
N LEU A 143 2.46 6.48 -9.55
CA LEU A 143 2.60 7.93 -9.40
C LEU A 143 2.53 8.37 -7.95
N SER A 144 1.62 7.82 -7.15
CA SER A 144 1.40 8.26 -5.77
C SER A 144 2.42 7.70 -4.78
N SER A 145 2.93 6.49 -5.00
CA SER A 145 3.90 5.84 -4.11
C SER A 145 5.36 6.01 -4.54
N GLY A 146 5.62 6.13 -5.85
CA GLY A 146 6.96 6.13 -6.45
C GLY A 146 7.54 4.73 -6.67
N TYR A 147 6.76 3.68 -6.46
CA TYR A 147 7.15 2.29 -6.76
C TYR A 147 6.68 1.90 -8.16
N TRP A 148 7.48 2.20 -9.16
CA TRP A 148 7.13 1.98 -10.57
C TRP A 148 7.10 0.52 -11.00
N THR A 149 7.70 -0.37 -10.22
CA THR A 149 7.76 -1.82 -10.48
C THR A 149 6.53 -2.56 -9.95
N ILE A 150 5.74 -1.96 -9.04
CA ILE A 150 4.59 -2.60 -8.42
C ILE A 150 3.40 -2.67 -9.39
N MET A 151 2.89 -3.89 -9.61
CA MET A 151 1.75 -4.14 -10.52
C MET A 151 0.43 -4.29 -9.80
N ASP A 152 0.41 -4.86 -8.59
CA ASP A 152 -0.79 -5.13 -7.81
C ASP A 152 -0.85 -4.31 -6.50
N PRO A 153 -1.09 -2.98 -6.57
CA PRO A 153 -1.04 -2.12 -5.40
C PRO A 153 -2.13 -2.39 -4.37
N THR A 154 -3.23 -3.02 -4.77
CA THR A 154 -4.42 -3.27 -3.94
C THR A 154 -4.46 -4.65 -3.32
N ASN A 155 -3.47 -5.48 -3.56
CA ASN A 155 -3.41 -6.80 -2.93
C ASN A 155 -3.14 -6.66 -1.43
N GLY A 156 -3.97 -7.31 -0.61
CA GLY A 156 -3.87 -7.30 0.84
C GLY A 156 -2.88 -8.33 1.40
N PHE A 157 -2.34 -9.24 0.58
CA PHE A 157 -1.39 -10.26 1.01
C PHE A 157 0.04 -9.71 0.96
N PHE A 158 0.61 -9.42 2.11
CA PHE A 158 1.94 -8.83 2.21
C PHE A 158 2.62 -9.12 3.54
N ALA A 159 3.92 -8.91 3.58
CA ALA A 159 4.74 -8.92 4.79
C ALA A 159 5.57 -7.62 4.90
N ILE A 160 5.82 -7.19 6.12
CA ILE A 160 6.63 -6.03 6.45
C ILE A 160 7.59 -6.35 7.60
N HIS A 161 8.83 -5.83 7.55
CA HIS A 161 9.75 -5.91 8.67
C HIS A 161 9.31 -4.95 9.80
N ALA A 162 9.23 -5.44 11.06
CA ALA A 162 8.72 -4.68 12.20
C ALA A 162 9.43 -3.33 12.39
N ARG A 163 10.77 -3.27 12.27
CA ARG A 163 11.54 -2.02 12.39
C ARG A 163 11.17 -0.98 11.34
N VAL A 164 10.75 -1.42 10.15
CA VAL A 164 10.29 -0.51 9.10
C VAL A 164 8.87 -0.05 9.40
N ALA A 165 8.04 -0.95 9.94
CA ALA A 165 6.70 -0.61 10.41
C ALA A 165 6.72 0.44 11.53
N GLU A 166 7.69 0.40 12.45
CA GLU A 166 7.89 1.40 13.51
C GLU A 166 8.24 2.80 12.99
N LEU A 167 8.76 2.93 11.76
CA LEU A 167 9.03 4.23 11.14
C LEU A 167 7.77 4.88 10.53
N LEU A 168 6.70 4.14 10.40
CA LEU A 168 5.47 4.64 9.80
C LEU A 168 4.65 5.44 10.81
N ASP A 169 4.13 6.59 10.36
CA ASP A 169 3.12 7.35 11.09
C ASP A 169 1.77 6.70 10.81
N ASP A 170 1.45 5.65 11.57
CA ASP A 170 0.28 4.80 11.36
C ASP A 170 -1.06 5.51 11.59
N GLU A 171 -1.07 6.63 12.35
CA GLU A 171 -2.26 7.45 12.53
C GLU A 171 -2.69 8.14 11.23
N ARG A 172 -1.74 8.43 10.35
CA ARG A 172 -1.99 9.09 9.06
C ARG A 172 -2.29 8.14 7.93
N ILE A 173 -2.11 6.85 8.12
CA ILE A 173 -2.41 5.82 7.11
C ILE A 173 -3.92 5.64 7.01
N ALA A 174 -4.44 5.56 5.78
CA ALA A 174 -5.86 5.31 5.52
C ALA A 174 -6.29 3.97 6.13
N LYS A 175 -7.43 3.96 6.84
CA LYS A 175 -7.89 2.77 7.59
C LYS A 175 -8.86 1.86 6.82
N ARG A 176 -9.40 2.33 5.67
CA ARG A 176 -10.41 1.62 4.87
C ARG A 176 -9.83 1.17 3.53
N PHE A 177 -10.65 1.01 2.50
CA PHE A 177 -10.30 0.46 1.19
C PHE A 177 -9.08 1.07 0.46
N PHE A 178 -8.64 2.27 0.84
CA PHE A 178 -7.44 2.91 0.29
C PHE A 178 -6.16 2.52 1.04
N PHE A 179 -6.27 1.67 2.07
CA PHE A 179 -5.20 1.31 3.01
C PHE A 179 -3.94 0.80 2.32
N GLU A 180 -4.04 -0.25 1.50
CA GLU A 180 -2.87 -0.90 0.88
C GLU A 180 -2.08 0.08 0.01
N THR A 181 -2.79 0.91 -0.74
CA THR A 181 -2.17 1.92 -1.61
C THR A 181 -1.55 3.05 -0.81
N ASP A 182 -2.21 3.48 0.26
CA ASP A 182 -1.71 4.53 1.15
C ASP A 182 -0.49 4.05 1.95
N LEU A 183 -0.48 2.79 2.38
CA LEU A 183 0.68 2.16 3.00
C LEU A 183 1.90 2.18 2.07
N LEU A 184 1.72 1.86 0.77
CA LEU A 184 2.79 1.98 -0.22
C LEU A 184 3.31 3.42 -0.35
N PHE A 185 2.43 4.42 -0.29
CA PHE A 185 2.84 5.83 -0.28
C PHE A 185 3.73 6.14 0.94
N HIS A 186 3.32 5.73 2.14
CA HIS A 186 4.10 5.95 3.36
C HIS A 186 5.45 5.22 3.34
N LEU A 187 5.49 3.98 2.84
CA LEU A 187 6.74 3.26 2.58
C LEU A 187 7.64 3.99 1.58
N GLY A 188 7.06 4.61 0.54
CA GLY A 188 7.78 5.42 -0.44
C GLY A 188 8.41 6.68 0.16
N LEU A 189 7.76 7.33 1.13
CA LEU A 189 8.31 8.50 1.82
C LEU A 189 9.57 8.16 2.63
N ILE A 190 9.59 7.03 3.31
CA ILE A 190 10.75 6.55 4.06
C ILE A 190 11.77 5.81 3.19
N ARG A 191 11.48 5.61 1.90
CA ARG A 191 12.32 4.88 0.93
C ARG A 191 12.58 3.42 1.31
N ALA A 192 11.58 2.73 1.84
CA ALA A 192 11.64 1.30 2.09
C ALA A 192 11.75 0.52 0.76
N LYS A 193 12.49 -0.58 0.75
CA LYS A 193 12.58 -1.46 -0.43
C LYS A 193 11.37 -2.39 -0.49
N VAL A 194 10.56 -2.24 -1.55
CA VAL A 194 9.37 -3.03 -1.82
C VAL A 194 9.63 -4.00 -2.96
N VAL A 195 9.20 -5.26 -2.80
CA VAL A 195 9.31 -6.32 -3.80
C VAL A 195 7.95 -6.99 -3.96
N GLU A 196 7.59 -7.35 -5.18
CA GLU A 196 6.45 -8.23 -5.46
C GLU A 196 6.90 -9.67 -5.65
N PHE A 197 6.06 -10.61 -5.19
CA PHE A 197 6.26 -12.02 -5.43
C PHE A 197 5.08 -12.59 -6.24
N PRO A 198 5.34 -13.49 -7.22
CA PRO A 198 4.28 -14.11 -8.00
C PRO A 198 3.37 -14.98 -7.14
N MET A 199 2.09 -14.63 -7.00
CA MET A 199 1.14 -15.43 -6.26
C MET A 199 0.06 -16.04 -7.17
N ARG A 200 -0.38 -17.25 -6.81
CA ARG A 200 -1.59 -17.82 -7.40
C ARG A 200 -2.80 -17.30 -6.62
N ALA A 201 -3.68 -16.59 -7.29
CA ALA A 201 -4.93 -16.16 -6.69
C ALA A 201 -5.97 -17.28 -6.83
N SER A 202 -6.58 -17.67 -5.71
CA SER A 202 -7.77 -18.50 -5.72
C SER A 202 -8.99 -17.59 -5.72
N TYR A 203 -9.67 -17.48 -6.86
CA TYR A 203 -10.94 -16.74 -6.94
C TYR A 203 -12.08 -17.66 -6.52
N GLY A 204 -12.56 -17.50 -5.29
CA GLY A 204 -13.81 -18.13 -4.84
C GLY A 204 -15.03 -17.46 -5.49
N ASN A 205 -16.22 -18.04 -5.28
CA ASN A 205 -17.51 -17.50 -5.77
C ASN A 205 -18.01 -16.27 -5.00
N GLU A 206 -17.18 -15.61 -4.22
CA GLU A 206 -17.59 -14.49 -3.39
C GLU A 206 -17.79 -13.22 -4.22
N VAL A 207 -18.94 -12.57 -3.99
CA VAL A 207 -19.30 -11.30 -4.62
C VAL A 207 -18.54 -10.18 -3.90
N SER A 208 -17.65 -9.50 -4.60
CA SER A 208 -16.96 -8.32 -4.09
C SER A 208 -17.97 -7.27 -3.58
N ASN A 209 -17.91 -6.93 -2.31
CA ASN A 209 -18.73 -5.88 -1.68
C ASN A 209 -18.36 -4.45 -2.14
N LEU A 210 -17.37 -4.32 -3.02
CA LEU A 210 -16.90 -3.03 -3.54
C LEU A 210 -17.86 -2.49 -4.61
N ARG A 211 -18.65 -1.47 -4.26
CA ARG A 211 -19.36 -0.65 -5.24
C ARG A 211 -18.35 0.31 -5.89
N VAL A 212 -17.77 -0.12 -7.01
CA VAL A 212 -16.69 0.57 -7.73
C VAL A 212 -17.03 2.05 -8.00
N SER A 213 -18.27 2.36 -8.39
CA SER A 213 -18.70 3.72 -8.73
C SER A 213 -18.60 4.71 -7.54
N HIS A 214 -18.89 4.27 -6.32
CA HIS A 214 -18.81 5.13 -5.12
C HIS A 214 -17.37 5.32 -4.59
N GLN A 215 -16.46 4.42 -4.93
CA GLN A 215 -15.08 4.48 -4.46
C GLN A 215 -14.14 5.23 -5.41
N LEU A 216 -14.52 5.43 -6.67
CA LEU A 216 -13.62 6.01 -7.69
C LEU A 216 -13.17 7.43 -7.34
N GLY A 217 -14.08 8.29 -6.90
CA GLY A 217 -13.79 9.67 -6.50
C GLY A 217 -12.83 9.76 -5.32
N PRO A 218 -13.13 9.11 -4.17
CA PRO A 218 -12.24 9.06 -3.02
C PRO A 218 -10.85 8.47 -3.33
N PHE A 219 -10.77 7.42 -4.17
CA PHE A 219 -9.50 6.84 -4.59
C PHE A 219 -8.67 7.81 -5.42
N LEU A 220 -9.28 8.47 -6.43
CA LEU A 220 -8.59 9.45 -7.25
C LEU A 220 -8.08 10.63 -6.41
N ALA A 221 -8.92 11.17 -5.51
CA ALA A 221 -8.52 12.23 -4.59
C ALA A 221 -7.37 11.80 -3.66
N GLY A 222 -7.41 10.55 -3.16
CA GLY A 222 -6.33 9.96 -2.38
C GLY A 222 -5.02 9.90 -3.15
N HIS A 223 -5.06 9.38 -4.38
CA HIS A 223 -3.88 9.32 -5.25
C HIS A 223 -3.32 10.70 -5.59
N MET A 224 -4.17 11.67 -5.93
CA MET A 224 -3.73 13.05 -6.22
C MET A 224 -3.06 13.69 -5.00
N ARG A 225 -3.69 13.58 -3.82
CA ARG A 225 -3.13 14.06 -2.56
C ARG A 225 -1.76 13.45 -2.29
N ASN A 226 -1.64 12.13 -2.40
CA ASN A 226 -0.40 11.40 -2.12
C ASN A 226 0.67 11.73 -3.16
N THR A 227 0.33 11.83 -4.45
CA THR A 227 1.25 12.25 -5.51
C THR A 227 1.82 13.63 -5.21
N THR A 228 0.96 14.61 -4.91
CA THR A 228 1.38 15.97 -4.59
C THR A 228 2.30 16.00 -3.35
N ARG A 229 1.89 15.33 -2.27
CA ARG A 229 2.69 15.24 -1.04
C ARG A 229 4.04 14.57 -1.28
N ARG A 230 4.06 13.46 -2.04
CA ARG A 230 5.30 12.75 -2.39
C ARG A 230 6.25 13.64 -3.19
N ILE A 231 5.74 14.29 -4.26
CA ILE A 231 6.56 15.15 -5.12
C ILE A 231 7.13 16.31 -4.31
N LEU A 232 6.28 17.03 -3.55
CA LEU A 232 6.73 18.13 -2.72
C LEU A 232 7.76 17.68 -1.67
N TYR A 233 7.46 16.62 -0.93
CA TYR A 233 8.38 16.14 0.09
C TYR A 233 9.70 15.67 -0.50
N ARG A 234 9.65 14.79 -1.50
CA ARG A 234 10.84 14.12 -2.04
C ARG A 234 11.74 15.06 -2.81
N TYR A 235 11.16 15.92 -3.68
CA TYR A 235 11.93 16.72 -4.63
C TYR A 235 12.15 18.16 -4.20
N PHE A 236 11.48 18.66 -3.16
CA PHE A 236 11.66 20.04 -2.72
C PHE A 236 12.08 20.15 -1.25
N PHE A 237 11.59 19.27 -0.37
CA PHE A 237 11.97 19.33 1.06
C PHE A 237 13.15 18.45 1.40
N ARG A 238 13.19 17.22 0.87
CA ARG A 238 14.24 16.26 1.24
C ARG A 238 15.45 16.33 0.32
N ASP A 239 15.23 16.44 -0.99
CA ASP A 239 16.29 16.32 -2.01
C ASP A 239 16.03 17.30 -3.15
N LEU A 240 16.55 18.54 -3.00
CA LEU A 240 16.51 19.51 -4.07
C LEU A 240 17.57 19.17 -5.12
N SER A 241 17.17 18.57 -6.22
CA SER A 241 18.05 18.02 -7.25
C SER A 241 17.76 18.61 -8.65
N LEU A 242 18.56 18.18 -9.64
CA LEU A 242 18.29 18.52 -11.04
C LEU A 242 16.88 18.11 -11.48
N ALA A 243 16.35 17.01 -10.93
CA ALA A 243 14.99 16.57 -11.22
C ALA A 243 13.93 17.60 -10.76
N SER A 244 14.16 18.28 -9.63
CA SER A 244 13.27 19.36 -9.15
C SER A 244 13.24 20.53 -10.13
N LEU A 245 14.42 20.93 -10.64
CA LEU A 245 14.53 21.97 -11.65
C LEU A 245 13.85 21.56 -12.96
N GLN A 246 14.05 20.31 -13.41
CA GLN A 246 13.42 19.78 -14.61
C GLN A 246 11.89 19.78 -14.50
N LEU A 247 11.35 19.41 -13.34
CA LEU A 247 9.90 19.43 -13.12
C LEU A 247 9.33 20.86 -13.20
N VAL A 248 9.97 21.82 -12.52
CA VAL A 248 9.49 23.22 -12.50
C VAL A 248 9.66 23.88 -13.86
N ALA A 249 10.86 23.87 -14.40
CA ALA A 249 11.14 24.50 -15.70
C ALA A 249 10.35 23.82 -16.83
N GLY A 250 10.29 22.48 -16.79
CA GLY A 250 9.51 21.69 -17.74
C GLY A 250 8.03 22.02 -17.68
N GLY A 251 7.44 22.07 -16.48
CA GLY A 251 6.04 22.43 -16.28
C GLY A 251 5.71 23.84 -16.77
N VAL A 252 6.57 24.81 -16.45
CA VAL A 252 6.40 26.21 -16.90
C VAL A 252 6.47 26.32 -18.43
N LEU A 253 7.51 25.76 -19.04
CA LEU A 253 7.67 25.81 -20.50
C LEU A 253 6.58 25.06 -21.24
N PHE A 254 6.18 23.89 -20.74
CA PHE A 254 5.09 23.10 -21.31
C PHE A 254 3.75 23.86 -21.30
N LEU A 255 3.38 24.40 -20.13
CA LEU A 255 2.15 25.16 -19.99
C LEU A 255 2.17 26.46 -20.78
N PHE A 256 3.32 27.16 -20.78
CA PHE A 256 3.48 28.37 -21.59
C PHE A 256 3.29 28.06 -23.09
N GLY A 257 4.02 27.06 -23.60
CA GLY A 257 3.91 26.67 -25.02
C GLY A 257 2.50 26.24 -25.43
N LEU A 258 1.83 25.47 -24.55
CA LEU A 258 0.46 25.03 -24.76
C LEU A 258 -0.53 26.21 -24.77
N VAL A 259 -0.51 27.04 -23.74
CA VAL A 259 -1.45 28.17 -23.60
C VAL A 259 -1.18 29.21 -24.68
N PHE A 260 0.09 29.58 -24.93
CA PHE A 260 0.47 30.52 -25.96
C PHE A 260 0.08 30.03 -27.37
N GLY A 261 0.31 28.73 -27.65
CA GLY A 261 -0.07 28.15 -28.93
C GLY A 261 -1.59 28.11 -29.15
N LEU A 262 -2.36 27.66 -28.14
CA LEU A 262 -3.82 27.63 -28.21
C LEU A 262 -4.42 29.06 -28.33
N TYR A 263 -3.86 30.02 -27.60
CA TYR A 263 -4.32 31.41 -27.69
C TYR A 263 -4.15 31.98 -29.10
N HIS A 264 -2.96 31.87 -29.70
CA HIS A 264 -2.71 32.38 -31.06
C HIS A 264 -3.45 31.59 -32.14
N TRP A 265 -3.70 30.27 -31.92
CA TRP A 265 -4.55 29.51 -32.83
C TRP A 265 -5.99 30.01 -32.83
N TRP A 266 -6.54 30.32 -31.67
CA TRP A 266 -7.94 30.74 -31.55
C TRP A 266 -8.17 32.21 -31.89
N ALA A 267 -7.17 33.06 -31.61
CA ALA A 267 -7.21 34.49 -31.88
C ALA A 267 -6.86 34.84 -33.33
N ALA A 268 -6.36 33.88 -34.12
CA ALA A 268 -6.00 34.15 -35.53
C ALA A 268 -7.26 34.41 -36.37
N PRO A 269 -7.30 35.53 -37.13
CA PRO A 269 -8.38 35.78 -38.09
C PRO A 269 -8.40 34.68 -39.16
N PRO A 270 -9.59 34.27 -39.68
CA PRO A 270 -9.72 33.21 -40.68
C PRO A 270 -8.87 33.41 -41.94
N ASP A 271 -8.64 34.66 -42.32
CA ASP A 271 -7.95 35.05 -43.56
C ASP A 271 -6.47 35.37 -43.35
N GLN A 272 -5.91 35.22 -42.14
CA GLN A 272 -4.51 35.55 -41.85
C GLN A 272 -3.75 34.31 -41.37
N LEU A 273 -2.59 34.06 -41.98
CA LEU A 273 -1.68 33.02 -41.52
C LEU A 273 -0.97 33.48 -40.24
N VAL A 274 -0.90 32.57 -39.25
CA VAL A 274 -0.13 32.85 -38.04
C VAL A 274 1.36 32.93 -38.40
N PRO A 275 2.08 34.00 -37.94
CA PRO A 275 3.50 34.15 -38.24
C PRO A 275 4.32 32.92 -37.81
N THR A 276 5.26 32.50 -38.65
CA THR A 276 6.13 31.33 -38.40
C THR A 276 6.87 31.48 -37.05
N GLY A 277 7.31 32.68 -36.67
CA GLY A 277 7.94 32.92 -35.38
C GLY A 277 7.05 32.60 -34.19
N THR A 278 5.74 32.90 -34.27
CA THR A 278 4.76 32.58 -33.22
C THR A 278 4.59 31.05 -33.08
N ILE A 279 4.46 30.37 -34.23
CA ILE A 279 4.37 28.89 -34.24
C ILE A 279 5.64 28.27 -33.67
N MET A 280 6.82 28.77 -34.04
CA MET A 280 8.09 28.26 -33.52
C MET A 280 8.25 28.48 -32.02
N ILE A 281 7.87 29.66 -31.48
CA ILE A 281 7.90 29.92 -30.04
C ILE A 281 6.98 28.90 -29.30
N ALA A 282 5.74 28.75 -29.76
CA ALA A 282 4.79 27.80 -29.18
C ALA A 282 5.34 26.34 -29.20
N ALA A 283 5.78 25.90 -30.38
CA ALA A 283 6.23 24.52 -30.59
C ALA A 283 7.51 24.20 -29.82
N LEU A 284 8.51 25.09 -29.88
CA LEU A 284 9.82 24.85 -29.23
C LEU A 284 9.65 24.85 -27.70
N THR A 285 8.93 25.80 -27.12
CA THR A 285 8.72 25.84 -25.67
C THR A 285 7.88 24.66 -25.19
N PHE A 286 6.85 24.25 -25.93
CA PHE A 286 6.07 23.06 -25.63
C PHE A 286 6.94 21.80 -25.67
N LEU A 287 7.70 21.59 -26.74
CA LEU A 287 8.56 20.40 -26.89
C LEU A 287 9.68 20.36 -25.85
N MET A 288 10.34 21.49 -25.57
CA MET A 288 11.37 21.56 -24.53
C MET A 288 10.77 21.29 -23.15
N GLY A 289 9.61 21.86 -22.85
CA GLY A 289 8.89 21.63 -21.61
C GLY A 289 8.51 20.16 -21.46
N PHE A 290 7.95 19.54 -22.51
CA PHE A 290 7.60 18.12 -22.54
C PHE A 290 8.83 17.23 -22.33
N GLN A 291 9.95 17.54 -22.99
CA GLN A 291 11.21 16.81 -22.83
C GLN A 291 11.74 16.86 -21.39
N LEU A 292 11.67 18.01 -20.72
CA LEU A 292 12.08 18.15 -19.33
C LEU A 292 11.17 17.38 -18.38
N VAL A 293 9.85 17.38 -18.61
CA VAL A 293 8.91 16.57 -17.83
C VAL A 293 9.16 15.08 -18.02
N LEU A 294 9.43 14.63 -19.25
CA LEU A 294 9.80 13.23 -19.49
C LEU A 294 11.12 12.87 -18.81
N SER A 295 12.09 13.75 -18.80
CA SER A 295 13.37 13.55 -18.12
C SER A 295 13.18 13.41 -16.60
N PHE A 296 12.32 14.25 -16.01
CA PHE A 296 11.91 14.12 -14.61
C PHE A 296 11.25 12.76 -14.33
N LEU A 297 10.29 12.33 -15.16
CA LEU A 297 9.62 11.05 -14.99
C LEU A 297 10.61 9.87 -15.09
N ASN A 298 11.55 9.92 -16.04
CA ASN A 298 12.60 8.91 -16.16
C ASN A 298 13.48 8.83 -14.91
N TYR A 299 13.82 9.99 -14.33
CA TYR A 299 14.53 10.04 -13.06
C TYR A 299 13.69 9.42 -11.93
N ASP A 300 12.40 9.78 -11.81
CA ASP A 300 11.50 9.25 -10.77
C ASP A 300 11.36 7.73 -10.86
N ILE A 301 11.24 7.17 -12.07
CA ILE A 301 11.20 5.73 -12.31
C ILE A 301 12.49 5.05 -11.84
N SER A 302 13.63 5.64 -12.16
CA SER A 302 14.95 5.08 -11.85
C SER A 302 15.34 5.22 -10.36
N ALA A 303 14.69 6.12 -9.64
CA ALA A 303 15.01 6.48 -8.26
C ALA A 303 14.32 5.57 -7.20
N SER A 304 13.75 4.43 -7.61
CA SER A 304 13.19 3.44 -6.67
C SER A 304 14.27 2.91 -5.71
N PRO A 305 13.94 2.68 -4.42
CA PRO A 305 14.90 2.18 -3.44
C PRO A 305 15.47 0.82 -3.84
N ARG A 306 16.80 0.69 -3.81
CA ARG A 306 17.51 -0.53 -4.21
C ARG A 306 17.98 -1.37 -3.01
N GLU A 307 18.19 -0.73 -1.88
CA GLU A 307 18.68 -1.35 -0.66
C GLU A 307 17.60 -1.31 0.43
N PRO A 308 17.42 -2.38 1.20
CA PRO A 308 16.48 -2.39 2.31
C PRO A 308 16.99 -1.53 3.48
N LEU A 309 16.05 -0.96 4.25
CA LEU A 309 16.34 -0.11 5.41
C LEU A 309 16.61 -0.91 6.68
N HIS A 310 15.85 -1.99 6.90
CA HIS A 310 15.86 -2.69 8.18
C HIS A 310 17.24 -3.19 8.65
N PRO A 311 18.21 -3.56 7.77
CA PRO A 311 19.54 -3.94 8.23
C PRO A 311 20.32 -2.76 8.88
N PHE A 312 20.08 -1.54 8.39
CA PHE A 312 20.69 -0.32 8.93
C PHE A 312 20.05 0.14 10.25
N LEU A 313 18.84 -0.34 10.53
CA LEU A 313 18.11 -0.02 11.77
C LEU A 313 18.47 -0.95 12.94
N LYS A 314 19.47 -1.84 12.79
CA LYS A 314 20.00 -2.65 13.89
C LYS A 314 20.61 -1.74 14.96
N GLY A 315 20.04 -1.80 16.18
CA GLY A 315 20.48 -0.96 17.30
C GLY A 315 19.85 0.43 17.36
N TRP A 316 19.09 0.84 16.34
CA TRP A 316 18.26 2.04 16.40
C TRP A 316 16.96 1.71 17.14
N GLN A 317 16.75 2.32 18.29
CA GLN A 317 15.48 2.23 19.02
C GLN A 317 14.69 3.50 18.73
N ALA A 318 13.53 3.36 18.11
CA ALA A 318 12.60 4.48 17.97
C ALA A 318 12.19 4.92 19.40
N LYS A 319 12.26 6.22 19.67
CA LYS A 319 11.81 6.81 20.93
C LYS A 319 10.33 6.50 21.21
N ALA A 320 9.57 6.25 20.15
CA ALA A 320 8.18 5.80 20.18
C ALA A 320 7.96 4.38 20.72
N ALA A 321 8.99 3.53 20.79
CA ALA A 321 8.85 2.19 21.34
C ALA A 321 8.55 2.20 22.86
N ASP A 322 9.00 3.20 23.59
CA ASP A 322 8.68 3.34 25.01
C ASP A 322 7.26 3.88 25.26
N GLU A 323 6.80 4.81 24.42
CA GLU A 323 5.43 5.32 24.51
C GLU A 323 4.41 4.28 23.99
N GLY A 324 4.74 3.55 22.92
CA GLY A 324 3.95 2.45 22.39
C GLY A 324 3.84 1.24 23.31
N ARG A 325 4.91 0.91 24.08
CA ARG A 325 4.86 -0.14 25.11
C ARG A 325 3.89 0.22 26.24
N ASN A 326 3.84 1.48 26.63
CA ASN A 326 2.90 1.94 27.65
C ASN A 326 1.45 1.96 27.16
N ALA A 327 1.21 2.33 25.90
CA ALA A 327 -0.12 2.28 25.28
C ALA A 327 -0.63 0.84 25.04
N ALA A 328 0.25 -0.08 24.67
CA ALA A 328 -0.13 -1.48 24.45
C ALA A 328 -0.28 -2.27 25.76
N ALA A 329 0.37 -1.85 26.84
CA ALA A 329 0.13 -2.38 28.18
C ALA A 329 -1.28 -2.02 28.67
N SER A 330 -1.90 -0.97 28.15
CA SER A 330 -3.30 -0.59 28.44
C SER A 330 -4.32 -1.37 27.58
N TYR A 331 -3.90 -2.01 26.48
CA TYR A 331 -4.70 -3.01 25.76
C TYR A 331 -4.63 -4.35 26.52
N VAL A 332 -5.20 -4.37 27.69
CA VAL A 332 -5.44 -5.61 28.43
C VAL A 332 -6.37 -6.46 27.56
N ALA A 333 -5.85 -7.57 27.03
CA ALA A 333 -6.70 -8.62 26.46
C ALA A 333 -7.81 -8.92 27.48
N PRO A 334 -9.11 -8.98 27.08
CA PRO A 334 -10.13 -9.41 28.01
C PRO A 334 -9.67 -10.73 28.57
N GLU A 335 -9.53 -10.78 29.90
CA GLU A 335 -9.17 -12.01 30.62
C GLU A 335 -10.02 -13.15 30.07
N ARG A 336 -9.34 -14.27 29.75
CA ARG A 336 -10.04 -15.51 29.44
C ARG A 336 -11.17 -15.65 30.46
N VAL A 337 -12.42 -15.55 29.99
CA VAL A 337 -13.56 -15.88 30.82
C VAL A 337 -13.30 -17.29 31.33
N ARG A 338 -12.79 -17.39 32.57
CA ARG A 338 -12.68 -18.67 33.28
C ARG A 338 -14.08 -19.23 33.31
N ARG A 339 -14.25 -20.37 32.67
CA ARG A 339 -15.40 -21.22 32.87
C ARG A 339 -15.41 -21.58 34.36
N GLU A 340 -16.21 -20.91 35.13
CA GLU A 340 -16.73 -21.49 36.35
C GLU A 340 -17.87 -22.43 35.95
N ALA A 341 -17.79 -23.63 36.48
CA ALA A 341 -18.53 -24.84 36.22
C ALA A 341 -20.07 -24.73 36.18
#